data_2f10b3852fc5ed80d50be3cba23cfa1c
#
_entry.id   2f10b3852fc5ed80d50be3cba23cfa1c
#
_cell.length_a   1.000
_cell.length_b   1.000
_cell.length_c   1.000
_cell.angle_alpha   90.00
_cell.angle_beta   90.00
_cell.angle_gamma   90.00
#
_symmetry.space_group_name_H-M   'P 1'
#
loop_
_entity.id
_entity.type
_entity.pdbx_description
1 polymer ?
#
loop_
_entity_poly.entity_id
_entity_poly.type
_entity_poly.pdbx_seq_one_letter_code
_entity_poly.pdbx_strand_id
1 'polypeptide(L)'
;MSDLFRETFVGSILNIASKGRICSYPEQRPGFRAPEHCYPEWQAAHPDAINQYGHRPSTSSSASEQTAIDPKAGANQEKGPTPDQKPDSRVEEAPDPRTDTQPTRSTPVDAEKGWDPNLVSWYGRDDPEDPRNWSSAKKAFVTSQLCLLTFSIYIGSSIYTAGIVGVTMEFGVSQVAATLGLTLFVLGYGVGPMFLSPLSEIPALGRMWIYIITLAIFVVIQVPTALCNSLGALLPLRFVAGFIGSPCLATGGASIADMYNPQKRAYAIGIWGISAVCGPVLGPLLGGFAAEAESWRWTIWILLWLSGGALAILIFTLPETSAANILVKRARRLRKLTGNDKLRTEGEIEQAHMTAHEIAMMTLVRPFVLTLKEPIVFLLNLYIALVYGLLYLWFEAFPIVFIENHGFNEGEEGLAFMGIFIGSLLSYAIFCLYCYFYLEKQFEQDGMYIIPEKRLPPAFLGGIALPICIFWFGWTASSSIPWIVPIIGSAFFGIGAFLLFQAVLNYLGDAYPRYAASVLAGNDLFRSCFGAGFPLFASAMFRNLGGPGGVAWGSTLVGLLAVVMIPIPWVLWKYGARIRQLSKYAD
;
A
#
# COMPACT_ATOMS: atom_id res chain seq x y z
N MET A 1 -5.41 17.56 20.32
CA MET A 1 -4.70 18.34 19.27
C MET A 1 -3.22 18.54 19.59
N SER A 2 -2.83 18.86 20.84
CA SER A 2 -1.41 19.04 21.23
C SER A 2 -0.53 17.82 20.95
N ASP A 3 -1.02 16.61 21.18
CA ASP A 3 -0.27 15.37 20.96
C ASP A 3 -0.12 15.01 19.49
N LEU A 4 -1.13 15.32 18.65
CA LEU A 4 -1.04 15.15 17.21
C LEU A 4 0.08 16.06 16.64
N PHE A 5 0.06 17.35 17.00
CA PHE A 5 1.04 18.32 16.48
C PHE A 5 2.47 17.98 16.91
N ARG A 6 2.67 17.47 18.13
CA ARG A 6 3.99 17.03 18.61
C ARG A 6 4.65 15.99 17.71
N GLU A 7 3.84 15.07 17.15
CA GLU A 7 4.30 13.96 16.32
C GLU A 7 4.48 14.33 14.85
N THR A 8 4.09 15.54 14.43
CA THR A 8 4.25 16.03 13.06
C THR A 8 5.69 16.43 12.73
N PHE A 9 5.94 16.71 11.46
CA PHE A 9 7.23 17.18 10.97
C PHE A 9 7.68 18.46 11.69
N VAL A 10 6.83 19.49 11.73
CA VAL A 10 7.12 20.75 12.41
C VAL A 10 7.25 20.55 13.91
N GLY A 11 6.35 19.80 14.55
CA GLY A 11 6.42 19.48 15.97
C GLY A 11 7.71 18.78 16.35
N SER A 12 8.17 17.83 15.52
CA SER A 12 9.44 17.12 15.70
C SER A 12 10.65 18.06 15.60
N ILE A 13 10.66 18.96 14.61
CA ILE A 13 11.74 19.97 14.45
C ILE A 13 11.75 20.93 15.64
N LEU A 14 10.59 21.43 16.07
CA LEU A 14 10.47 22.33 17.23
C LEU A 14 10.95 21.64 18.52
N ASN A 15 10.62 20.37 18.71
CA ASN A 15 11.12 19.60 19.85
C ASN A 15 12.64 19.47 19.84
N ILE A 16 13.23 19.14 18.70
CA ILE A 16 14.70 19.02 18.54
C ILE A 16 15.36 20.37 18.77
N ALA A 17 14.90 21.43 18.10
CA ALA A 17 15.48 22.77 18.18
C ALA A 17 15.38 23.38 19.59
N SER A 18 14.27 23.13 20.29
CA SER A 18 14.05 23.59 21.68
C SER A 18 14.66 22.69 22.75
N LYS A 19 15.36 21.62 22.36
CA LYS A 19 15.88 20.58 23.26
C LYS A 19 14.80 20.00 24.20
N GLY A 20 13.60 19.77 23.65
CA GLY A 20 12.48 19.18 24.37
C GLY A 20 11.62 20.14 25.21
N ARG A 21 11.84 21.46 25.11
CA ARG A 21 11.02 22.45 25.85
C ARG A 21 9.68 22.71 25.18
N ILE A 22 9.64 22.70 23.86
CA ILE A 22 8.43 22.87 23.06
C ILE A 22 8.04 21.48 22.52
N CYS A 23 6.76 21.17 22.47
CA CYS A 23 6.24 19.86 22.04
C CYS A 23 6.86 18.68 22.82
N SER A 24 7.00 18.82 24.15
CA SER A 24 7.65 17.84 25.02
C SER A 24 6.90 16.49 25.04
N TYR A 25 7.65 15.41 24.91
CA TYR A 25 7.16 14.04 25.12
C TYR A 25 7.02 13.71 26.60
N PRO A 26 6.25 12.66 26.99
CA PRO A 26 6.10 12.28 28.38
C PRO A 26 7.44 12.15 29.12
N GLU A 27 8.43 11.52 28.51
CA GLU A 27 9.76 11.28 29.08
C GLU A 27 10.62 12.56 29.24
N GLN A 28 10.22 13.66 28.60
CA GLN A 28 10.89 14.97 28.70
C GLN A 28 10.26 15.89 29.74
N ARG A 29 9.12 15.49 30.35
CA ARG A 29 8.41 16.31 31.33
C ARG A 29 9.03 16.15 32.72
N PRO A 30 9.10 17.23 33.52
CA PRO A 30 9.55 17.14 34.91
C PRO A 30 8.67 16.14 35.70
N GLY A 31 9.31 15.24 36.44
CA GLY A 31 8.62 14.26 37.28
C GLY A 31 8.26 12.94 36.56
N PHE A 32 8.53 12.76 35.29
CA PHE A 32 8.39 11.46 34.65
C PHE A 32 9.43 10.48 35.20
N ARG A 33 8.97 9.29 35.59
CA ARG A 33 9.83 8.19 35.99
C ARG A 33 9.77 7.10 34.93
N ALA A 34 10.92 6.75 34.38
CA ALA A 34 11.02 5.59 33.50
C ALA A 34 10.73 4.30 34.27
N PRO A 35 10.27 3.22 33.59
CA PRO A 35 10.19 1.92 34.25
C PRO A 35 11.49 1.54 34.95
N GLU A 36 11.42 0.93 36.15
CA GLU A 36 12.60 0.67 37.00
C GLU A 36 13.69 -0.11 36.30
N HIS A 37 13.33 -1.08 35.48
CA HIS A 37 14.28 -1.91 34.69
C HIS A 37 15.11 -1.12 33.67
N CYS A 38 14.70 0.09 33.31
CA CYS A 38 15.46 0.95 32.39
C CYS A 38 16.69 1.58 33.07
N TYR A 39 16.75 1.61 34.39
CA TYR A 39 17.86 2.21 35.12
C TYR A 39 19.02 1.23 35.32
N PRO A 40 20.29 1.68 35.13
CA PRO A 40 21.47 0.82 35.32
C PRO A 40 21.59 0.27 36.75
N GLU A 41 21.17 1.05 37.74
CA GLU A 41 21.19 0.68 39.14
C GLU A 41 20.28 -0.52 39.46
N TRP A 42 19.08 -0.52 38.89
CA TRP A 42 18.16 -1.66 39.00
C TRP A 42 18.73 -2.91 38.30
N GLN A 43 19.33 -2.75 37.15
CA GLN A 43 19.95 -3.85 36.40
C GLN A 43 21.15 -4.45 37.14
N ALA A 44 21.93 -3.60 37.81
CA ALA A 44 23.04 -4.04 38.67
C ALA A 44 22.57 -4.79 39.92
N ALA A 45 21.41 -4.42 40.47
CA ALA A 45 20.81 -5.06 41.63
C ALA A 45 20.10 -6.40 41.30
N HIS A 46 19.77 -6.64 40.00
CA HIS A 46 19.03 -7.83 39.57
C HIS A 46 19.78 -8.56 38.44
N PRO A 47 21.03 -9.04 38.65
CA PRO A 47 21.83 -9.68 37.61
C PRO A 47 21.22 -10.97 37.11
N ASP A 48 20.43 -11.68 37.92
CA ASP A 48 19.78 -12.93 37.54
C ASP A 48 18.65 -12.69 36.52
N ALA A 49 17.97 -11.56 36.58
CA ALA A 49 17.00 -11.16 35.55
C ALA A 49 17.65 -10.92 34.18
N ILE A 50 18.94 -10.56 34.16
CA ILE A 50 19.71 -10.32 32.94
C ILE A 50 20.30 -11.64 32.41
N ASN A 51 20.81 -12.49 33.30
CA ASN A 51 21.50 -13.74 32.94
C ASN A 51 20.54 -14.84 32.42
N GLN A 52 19.29 -14.85 32.86
CA GLN A 52 18.27 -15.78 32.36
C GLN A 52 17.96 -15.60 30.87
N TYR A 53 18.25 -14.42 30.29
CA TYR A 53 17.87 -14.05 28.94
C TYR A 53 19.03 -13.63 28.03
N GLY A 54 20.26 -13.48 28.58
CA GLY A 54 21.47 -13.08 27.83
C GLY A 54 22.13 -14.18 27.00
N HIS A 55 21.69 -15.42 27.11
CA HIS A 55 22.27 -16.57 26.41
C HIS A 55 21.20 -17.37 25.62
N ARG A 56 20.61 -16.78 24.61
CA ARG A 56 20.10 -17.55 23.46
C ARG A 56 20.80 -17.05 22.20
N PRO A 57 21.63 -17.89 21.55
CA PRO A 57 22.09 -17.58 20.22
C PRO A 57 20.87 -17.53 19.30
N SER A 58 20.80 -16.48 18.49
CA SER A 58 19.85 -16.37 17.38
C SER A 58 20.02 -17.57 16.46
N THR A 59 19.16 -18.57 16.61
CA THR A 59 19.05 -19.66 15.64
C THR A 59 18.20 -19.19 14.47
N SER A 60 18.83 -18.41 13.61
CA SER A 60 18.47 -18.31 12.20
C SER A 60 19.69 -18.72 11.40
N SER A 61 20.00 -20.00 11.40
CA SER A 61 20.90 -20.58 10.44
C SER A 61 20.27 -21.84 9.89
N SER A 62 20.03 -21.83 8.62
CA SER A 62 20.00 -22.98 7.76
C SER A 62 21.00 -24.07 8.22
N ALA A 63 20.50 -25.07 8.90
CA ALA A 63 21.22 -26.32 9.08
C ALA A 63 20.44 -27.39 8.33
N SER A 64 20.95 -27.69 7.15
CA SER A 64 20.77 -28.96 6.50
C SER A 64 21.44 -30.03 7.37
N GLU A 65 20.71 -30.70 8.23
CA GLU A 65 21.13 -31.96 8.80
C GLU A 65 20.48 -33.09 8.02
N GLN A 66 21.30 -33.69 7.19
CA GLN A 66 21.12 -35.03 6.70
C GLN A 66 21.18 -36.00 7.90
N THR A 67 20.05 -36.53 8.32
CA THR A 67 20.04 -37.72 9.16
C THR A 67 19.82 -38.93 8.25
N ALA A 68 20.87 -39.72 8.12
CA ALA A 68 20.85 -41.04 7.55
C ALA A 68 19.87 -41.94 8.32
N ILE A 69 18.95 -42.51 7.58
CA ILE A 69 18.02 -43.54 8.08
C ILE A 69 18.75 -44.87 7.94
N ASP A 70 19.02 -45.53 9.05
CA ASP A 70 19.45 -46.91 9.10
C ASP A 70 18.20 -47.79 9.36
N PRO A 71 17.91 -48.78 8.52
CA PRO A 71 16.74 -49.65 8.69
C PRO A 71 17.13 -50.96 9.32
N LYS A 72 16.74 -51.25 10.56
CA LYS A 72 16.44 -52.64 11.03
C LYS A 72 16.11 -52.73 12.52
N ALA A 73 15.02 -53.41 12.77
CA ALA A 73 14.53 -54.14 13.96
C ALA A 73 13.23 -53.53 14.51
N GLY A 74 12.08 -54.14 14.51
CA GLY A 74 11.76 -55.54 14.73
C GLY A 74 10.51 -55.59 15.62
N ALA A 75 9.51 -56.30 15.20
CA ALA A 75 8.17 -56.48 15.77
C ALA A 75 8.16 -56.78 17.27
N ASN A 76 7.11 -56.34 17.98
CA ASN A 76 6.22 -57.27 18.71
C ASN A 76 4.91 -56.59 19.21
N GLN A 77 3.90 -57.40 19.19
CA GLN A 77 2.51 -57.25 19.57
C GLN A 77 2.32 -57.07 21.08
N GLU A 78 1.22 -56.40 21.52
CA GLU A 78 0.09 -57.08 22.20
C GLU A 78 -0.95 -56.06 22.75
N LYS A 79 -2.20 -56.33 22.30
CA LYS A 79 -3.51 -56.35 22.99
C LYS A 79 -3.85 -55.34 24.10
N GLY A 80 -5.05 -54.69 23.87
CA GLY A 80 -5.89 -54.02 24.88
C GLY A 80 -6.55 -55.01 25.88
N PRO A 81 -7.39 -54.55 26.79
CA PRO A 81 -8.77 -54.11 26.52
C PRO A 81 -9.33 -52.97 27.40
N THR A 82 -10.46 -52.40 26.97
CA THR A 82 -11.48 -51.63 27.70
C THR A 82 -12.20 -52.50 28.76
N PRO A 83 -13.07 -52.05 29.70
CA PRO A 83 -14.00 -50.88 29.65
C PRO A 83 -14.36 -50.19 31.01
N ASP A 84 -15.22 -49.13 30.86
CA ASP A 84 -16.25 -48.65 31.81
C ASP A 84 -15.89 -48.08 33.21
N GLN A 85 -16.27 -46.81 33.42
CA GLN A 85 -17.22 -46.40 34.46
C GLN A 85 -17.52 -44.89 34.42
N LYS A 86 -18.79 -44.54 34.26
CA LYS A 86 -19.47 -43.32 34.72
C LYS A 86 -20.21 -43.69 36.01
N PRO A 87 -20.86 -42.78 36.77
CA PRO A 87 -20.68 -41.32 37.06
C PRO A 87 -20.61 -41.04 38.57
N ASP A 88 -20.31 -39.82 38.99
CA ASP A 88 -21.05 -39.27 40.15
C ASP A 88 -21.04 -37.72 40.14
N SER A 89 -22.21 -37.22 40.36
CA SER A 89 -22.65 -35.86 40.58
C SER A 89 -22.25 -35.32 41.95
N ARG A 90 -21.68 -34.13 42.06
CA ARG A 90 -21.88 -33.25 43.21
C ARG A 90 -21.87 -31.77 42.80
N VAL A 91 -23.00 -31.17 43.06
CA VAL A 91 -23.29 -29.76 43.14
C VAL A 91 -22.51 -29.17 44.34
N GLU A 92 -21.79 -28.09 44.16
CA GLU A 92 -21.42 -27.17 45.24
C GLU A 92 -21.49 -25.70 44.77
N GLU A 93 -22.04 -24.94 45.68
CA GLU A 93 -22.58 -23.60 45.69
C GLU A 93 -21.58 -22.51 45.29
N ALA A 94 -22.14 -21.42 44.73
CA ALA A 94 -21.50 -20.13 44.57
C ALA A 94 -21.32 -19.39 45.88
N PRO A 95 -20.23 -18.63 46.11
CA PRO A 95 -20.18 -17.55 47.08
C PRO A 95 -20.24 -16.16 46.47
N ASP A 96 -20.93 -15.31 47.16
CA ASP A 96 -21.34 -13.92 47.09
C ASP A 96 -20.21 -12.90 46.81
N PRO A 97 -20.48 -11.78 46.13
CA PRO A 97 -19.49 -10.77 45.80
C PRO A 97 -19.48 -9.64 46.83
N ARG A 98 -18.46 -9.48 47.58
CA ARG A 98 -17.99 -8.22 48.20
C ARG A 98 -16.65 -8.39 48.94
N THR A 99 -15.71 -7.60 48.52
CA THR A 99 -14.66 -6.87 49.27
C THR A 99 -13.27 -6.96 48.60
N ASP A 100 -12.70 -5.77 48.57
CA ASP A 100 -11.30 -5.39 48.54
C ASP A 100 -10.58 -5.27 47.18
N THR A 101 -10.57 -4.00 46.79
CA THR A 101 -9.61 -3.36 45.91
C THR A 101 -8.16 -3.55 46.39
N GLN A 102 -7.46 -4.49 45.77
CA GLN A 102 -6.01 -4.42 45.61
C GLN A 102 -5.65 -4.21 44.16
N PRO A 103 -4.67 -3.34 43.81
CA PRO A 103 -4.28 -3.14 42.42
C PRO A 103 -3.65 -4.43 41.92
N THR A 104 -4.36 -5.10 41.03
CA THR A 104 -3.89 -6.27 40.30
C THR A 104 -2.64 -5.91 39.50
N ARG A 105 -1.53 -6.47 39.93
CA ARG A 105 -0.25 -6.53 39.26
C ARG A 105 -0.50 -7.02 37.83
N SER A 106 -0.38 -6.13 36.85
CA SER A 106 -0.47 -6.46 35.41
C SER A 106 0.65 -7.43 35.07
N THR A 107 0.30 -8.68 34.82
CA THR A 107 1.20 -9.66 34.18
C THR A 107 1.47 -9.20 32.76
N PRO A 108 2.73 -9.10 32.32
CA PRO A 108 3.07 -8.76 30.95
C PRO A 108 2.63 -9.88 30.00
N VAL A 109 2.09 -9.50 28.85
CA VAL A 109 1.56 -10.40 27.79
C VAL A 109 2.66 -11.17 27.06
N ASP A 110 3.92 -10.97 27.41
CA ASP A 110 5.09 -11.56 26.72
C ASP A 110 5.72 -12.74 27.49
N ALA A 111 4.91 -13.55 28.17
CA ALA A 111 5.42 -14.70 28.92
C ALA A 111 6.05 -15.82 28.09
N GLU A 112 5.94 -15.77 26.74
CA GLU A 112 6.55 -16.77 25.84
C GLU A 112 7.87 -16.32 25.17
N LYS A 113 8.14 -15.01 25.07
CA LYS A 113 9.47 -14.50 24.70
C LYS A 113 10.12 -13.98 25.99
N GLY A 114 11.25 -14.57 26.35
CA GLY A 114 11.98 -14.21 27.56
C GLY A 114 12.13 -12.68 27.70
N TRP A 115 11.77 -12.15 28.86
CA TRP A 115 11.79 -10.71 29.15
C TRP A 115 13.23 -10.18 29.16
N ASP A 116 13.58 -9.28 28.22
CA ASP A 116 14.87 -8.58 28.19
C ASP A 116 14.70 -7.18 28.82
N PRO A 117 15.36 -6.87 29.95
CA PRO A 117 15.27 -5.57 30.60
C PRO A 117 15.83 -4.41 29.78
N ASN A 118 16.62 -4.68 28.73
CA ASN A 118 17.13 -3.66 27.82
C ASN A 118 16.22 -3.43 26.60
N LEU A 119 15.18 -4.24 26.43
CA LEU A 119 14.25 -4.10 25.32
C LEU A 119 13.20 -3.04 25.63
N VAL A 120 13.20 -1.95 24.85
CA VAL A 120 12.19 -0.90 24.93
C VAL A 120 10.99 -1.28 24.07
N SER A 121 9.83 -1.37 24.73
CA SER A 121 8.53 -1.68 24.12
C SER A 121 7.47 -0.65 24.53
N TRP A 122 6.20 -0.93 24.26
CA TRP A 122 5.07 -0.13 24.71
C TRP A 122 4.91 -0.26 26.24
N TYR A 123 4.49 0.83 26.92
CA TYR A 123 4.29 0.80 28.39
C TYR A 123 3.09 -0.07 28.81
N GLY A 124 2.21 -0.41 27.89
CA GLY A 124 1.05 -1.25 28.11
C GLY A 124 0.25 -1.46 26.85
N ARG A 125 -0.83 -2.25 26.95
CA ARG A 125 -1.72 -2.52 25.80
C ARG A 125 -2.43 -1.26 25.28
N ASP A 126 -2.69 -0.30 26.16
CA ASP A 126 -3.42 0.94 25.88
C ASP A 126 -2.47 2.15 25.74
N ASP A 127 -1.21 1.93 25.38
CA ASP A 127 -0.23 3.01 25.20
C ASP A 127 -0.73 4.01 24.14
N PRO A 128 -0.88 5.31 24.47
CA PRO A 128 -1.41 6.31 23.56
C PRO A 128 -0.44 6.66 22.40
N GLU A 129 0.83 6.32 22.52
CA GLU A 129 1.80 6.50 21.42
C GLU A 129 1.71 5.36 20.38
N ASP A 130 1.12 4.20 20.71
CA ASP A 130 0.88 3.14 19.74
C ASP A 130 -0.19 3.59 18.71
N PRO A 131 0.12 3.64 17.40
CA PRO A 131 -0.84 4.01 16.38
C PRO A 131 -2.11 3.14 16.37
N ARG A 132 -2.02 1.89 16.84
CA ARG A 132 -3.17 0.97 16.93
C ARG A 132 -4.19 1.40 17.99
N ASN A 133 -3.75 2.16 18.98
CA ASN A 133 -4.60 2.67 20.07
C ASN A 133 -5.16 4.07 19.82
N TRP A 134 -4.82 4.70 18.69
CA TRP A 134 -5.34 6.02 18.36
C TRP A 134 -6.87 6.00 18.22
N SER A 135 -7.51 7.11 18.57
CA SER A 135 -8.95 7.27 18.40
C SER A 135 -9.36 7.13 16.94
N SER A 136 -10.58 6.64 16.69
CA SER A 136 -11.11 6.47 15.32
C SER A 136 -11.07 7.76 14.51
N ALA A 137 -11.30 8.91 15.15
CA ALA A 137 -11.22 10.22 14.50
C ALA A 137 -9.77 10.56 14.08
N LYS A 138 -8.77 10.29 14.93
CA LYS A 138 -7.34 10.51 14.59
C LYS A 138 -6.94 9.59 13.43
N LYS A 139 -7.32 8.31 13.47
CA LYS A 139 -7.05 7.34 12.40
C LYS A 139 -7.68 7.77 11.06
N ALA A 140 -8.96 8.18 11.08
CA ALA A 140 -9.65 8.65 9.88
C ALA A 140 -9.00 9.92 9.31
N PHE A 141 -8.61 10.85 10.17
CA PHE A 141 -7.92 12.07 9.77
C PHE A 141 -6.56 11.78 9.11
N VAL A 142 -5.75 10.90 9.70
CA VAL A 142 -4.45 10.51 9.11
C VAL A 142 -4.67 9.73 7.81
N THR A 143 -5.67 8.86 7.74
CA THR A 143 -6.03 8.16 6.50
C THR A 143 -6.41 9.15 5.40
N SER A 144 -7.19 10.20 5.70
CA SER A 144 -7.55 11.23 4.70
C SER A 144 -6.33 12.00 4.20
N GLN A 145 -5.33 12.21 5.05
CA GLN A 145 -4.06 12.84 4.65
C GLN A 145 -3.24 11.95 3.73
N LEU A 146 -3.17 10.63 4.01
CA LEU A 146 -2.52 9.68 3.11
C LEU A 146 -3.27 9.59 1.76
N CYS A 147 -4.60 9.70 1.76
CA CYS A 147 -5.40 9.79 0.55
C CYS A 147 -5.09 11.06 -0.25
N LEU A 148 -5.00 12.22 0.41
CA LEU A 148 -4.63 13.49 -0.23
C LEU A 148 -3.22 13.43 -0.83
N LEU A 149 -2.26 12.88 -0.10
CA LEU A 149 -0.89 12.69 -0.57
C LEU A 149 -0.84 11.80 -1.82
N THR A 150 -1.51 10.65 -1.76
CA THR A 150 -1.56 9.69 -2.87
C THR A 150 -2.24 10.31 -4.10
N PHE A 151 -3.38 10.96 -3.91
CA PHE A 151 -4.11 11.64 -4.97
C PHE A 151 -3.26 12.72 -5.65
N SER A 152 -2.59 13.59 -4.86
CA SER A 152 -1.79 14.69 -5.39
C SER A 152 -0.59 14.25 -6.24
N ILE A 153 -0.14 13.01 -6.09
CA ILE A 153 0.96 12.44 -6.88
C ILE A 153 0.42 11.66 -8.08
N TYR A 154 -0.59 10.79 -7.89
CA TYR A 154 -1.14 10.00 -8.98
C TYR A 154 -1.75 10.85 -10.10
N ILE A 155 -2.41 11.97 -9.75
CA ILE A 155 -2.96 12.89 -10.74
C ILE A 155 -1.88 13.43 -11.68
N GLY A 156 -0.62 13.51 -11.25
CA GLY A 156 0.50 13.99 -12.03
C GLY A 156 0.80 13.16 -13.29
N SER A 157 0.36 11.89 -13.35
CA SER A 157 0.46 11.10 -14.59
C SER A 157 -0.58 11.53 -15.62
N SER A 158 -1.83 11.55 -15.23
CA SER A 158 -2.98 11.71 -16.12
C SER A 158 -3.31 13.16 -16.48
N ILE A 159 -3.03 14.11 -15.59
CA ILE A 159 -3.26 15.54 -15.88
C ILE A 159 -2.47 16.03 -17.10
N TYR A 160 -1.34 15.40 -17.38
CA TYR A 160 -0.48 15.72 -18.53
C TYR A 160 -1.10 15.26 -19.85
N THR A 161 -2.01 14.28 -19.86
CA THR A 161 -2.59 13.74 -21.10
C THR A 161 -3.32 14.80 -21.91
N ALA A 162 -4.07 15.67 -21.25
CA ALA A 162 -4.74 16.82 -21.88
C ALA A 162 -3.75 17.82 -22.51
N GLY A 163 -2.50 17.87 -22.03
CA GLY A 163 -1.47 18.74 -22.57
C GLY A 163 -0.68 18.18 -23.75
N ILE A 164 -0.87 16.91 -24.14
CA ILE A 164 -0.05 16.22 -25.15
C ILE A 164 -0.11 16.95 -26.50
N VAL A 165 -1.30 17.36 -26.93
CA VAL A 165 -1.50 18.10 -28.19
C VAL A 165 -0.72 19.43 -28.17
N GLY A 166 -0.81 20.18 -27.09
CA GLY A 166 -0.07 21.44 -26.91
C GLY A 166 1.45 21.25 -26.93
N VAL A 167 1.96 20.20 -26.28
CA VAL A 167 3.40 19.84 -26.31
C VAL A 167 3.84 19.46 -27.73
N THR A 168 3.02 18.71 -28.46
CA THR A 168 3.29 18.31 -29.86
C THR A 168 3.42 19.55 -30.75
N MET A 169 2.50 20.49 -30.62
CA MET A 169 2.49 21.72 -31.43
C MET A 169 3.67 22.66 -31.05
N GLU A 170 3.91 22.86 -29.75
CA GLU A 170 4.94 23.81 -29.30
C GLU A 170 6.38 23.35 -29.60
N PHE A 171 6.65 22.04 -29.40
CA PHE A 171 8.00 21.49 -29.63
C PHE A 171 8.21 20.92 -31.02
N GLY A 172 7.16 20.86 -31.86
CA GLY A 172 7.26 20.32 -33.24
C GLY A 172 7.62 18.83 -33.27
N VAL A 173 7.12 18.03 -32.29
CA VAL A 173 7.45 16.61 -32.14
C VAL A 173 6.25 15.73 -32.48
N SER A 174 6.48 14.42 -32.69
CA SER A 174 5.38 13.47 -32.90
C SER A 174 4.55 13.26 -31.61
N GLN A 175 3.29 12.89 -31.75
CA GLN A 175 2.41 12.56 -30.63
C GLN A 175 3.03 11.49 -29.71
N VAL A 176 3.63 10.44 -30.28
CA VAL A 176 4.31 9.40 -29.52
C VAL A 176 5.46 9.96 -28.69
N ALA A 177 6.25 10.91 -29.24
CA ALA A 177 7.32 11.55 -28.48
C ALA A 177 6.79 12.43 -27.34
N ALA A 178 5.68 13.13 -27.53
CA ALA A 178 5.01 13.89 -26.47
C ALA A 178 4.43 12.95 -25.39
N THR A 179 3.82 11.82 -25.78
CA THR A 179 3.29 10.79 -24.85
C THR A 179 4.39 10.18 -23.97
N LEU A 180 5.68 10.22 -24.36
CA LEU A 180 6.79 9.82 -23.49
C LEU A 180 6.83 10.61 -22.17
N GLY A 181 6.31 11.83 -22.11
CA GLY A 181 6.17 12.59 -20.86
C GLY A 181 5.25 11.91 -19.84
N LEU A 182 4.17 11.27 -20.29
CA LEU A 182 3.32 10.41 -19.47
C LEU A 182 4.04 9.11 -19.10
N THR A 183 4.57 8.40 -20.12
CA THR A 183 5.26 7.12 -19.98
C THR A 183 6.40 7.18 -18.95
N LEU A 184 7.28 8.17 -19.04
CA LEU A 184 8.43 8.29 -18.15
C LEU A 184 8.03 8.66 -16.70
N PHE A 185 6.97 9.44 -16.52
CA PHE A 185 6.44 9.70 -15.19
C PHE A 185 5.90 8.40 -14.55
N VAL A 186 5.13 7.62 -15.32
CA VAL A 186 4.58 6.34 -14.86
C VAL A 186 5.68 5.33 -14.57
N LEU A 187 6.69 5.23 -15.45
CA LEU A 187 7.86 4.38 -15.22
C LEU A 187 8.65 4.84 -13.98
N GLY A 188 8.82 6.16 -13.80
CA GLY A 188 9.48 6.74 -12.64
C GLY A 188 8.83 6.29 -11.34
N TYR A 189 7.52 6.43 -11.21
CA TYR A 189 6.85 6.00 -9.99
C TYR A 189 6.74 4.47 -9.82
N GLY A 190 6.88 3.68 -10.88
CA GLY A 190 7.00 2.22 -10.78
C GLY A 190 8.38 1.77 -10.28
N VAL A 191 9.44 2.46 -10.70
CA VAL A 191 10.81 2.15 -10.29
C VAL A 191 11.15 2.73 -8.91
N GLY A 192 10.65 3.94 -8.61
CA GLY A 192 10.99 4.67 -7.38
C GLY A 192 10.74 3.92 -6.08
N PRO A 193 9.61 3.18 -5.92
CA PRO A 193 9.35 2.43 -4.70
C PRO A 193 10.39 1.37 -4.39
N MET A 194 11.02 0.80 -5.39
CA MET A 194 12.09 -0.19 -5.17
C MET A 194 13.27 0.39 -4.38
N PHE A 195 13.53 1.69 -4.50
CA PHE A 195 14.62 2.36 -3.81
C PHE A 195 14.15 3.12 -2.56
N LEU A 196 13.02 3.80 -2.65
CA LEU A 196 12.57 4.74 -1.64
C LEU A 196 11.66 4.11 -0.57
N SER A 197 10.90 3.05 -0.92
CA SER A 197 10.03 2.40 0.07
C SER A 197 10.79 1.72 1.20
N PRO A 198 11.90 0.98 0.95
CA PRO A 198 12.69 0.40 2.03
C PRO A 198 13.29 1.43 2.99
N LEU A 199 13.57 2.66 2.51
CA LEU A 199 14.03 3.73 3.39
C LEU A 199 12.97 4.10 4.44
N SER A 200 11.69 3.97 4.09
CA SER A 200 10.58 4.24 5.02
C SER A 200 10.39 3.15 6.08
N GLU A 201 10.96 1.97 5.86
CA GLU A 201 10.93 0.84 6.79
C GLU A 201 12.10 0.86 7.78
N ILE A 202 13.13 1.69 7.51
CA ILE A 202 14.25 1.87 8.43
C ILE A 202 13.76 2.52 9.73
N PRO A 203 13.90 1.85 10.89
CA PRO A 203 13.38 2.36 12.17
C PRO A 203 13.92 3.74 12.54
N ALA A 204 15.12 4.10 12.11
CA ALA A 204 15.74 5.39 12.38
C ALA A 204 15.12 6.55 11.60
N LEU A 205 14.58 6.31 10.37
CA LEU A 205 14.00 7.32 9.50
C LEU A 205 12.49 7.44 9.69
N GLY A 206 11.76 6.33 9.63
CA GLY A 206 10.30 6.29 9.67
C GLY A 206 9.65 6.72 8.35
N ARG A 207 8.31 6.78 8.34
CA ARG A 207 7.53 7.04 7.11
C ARG A 207 7.27 8.52 6.87
N MET A 208 6.95 9.27 7.92
CA MET A 208 6.61 10.70 7.83
C MET A 208 7.71 11.52 7.14
N TRP A 209 8.98 11.32 7.54
CA TRP A 209 10.10 12.05 6.97
C TRP A 209 10.26 11.79 5.47
N ILE A 210 10.13 10.54 5.05
CA ILE A 210 10.23 10.17 3.63
C ILE A 210 9.11 10.85 2.84
N TYR A 211 7.86 10.78 3.29
CA TYR A 211 6.72 11.41 2.59
C TYR A 211 6.89 12.92 2.44
N ILE A 212 7.26 13.62 3.50
CA ILE A 212 7.39 15.08 3.47
C ILE A 212 8.56 15.52 2.60
N ILE A 213 9.73 14.88 2.72
CA ILE A 213 10.92 15.26 1.93
C ILE A 213 10.69 14.97 0.45
N THR A 214 10.17 13.78 0.11
CA THR A 214 9.93 13.42 -1.29
C THR A 214 8.84 14.29 -1.92
N LEU A 215 7.77 14.61 -1.18
CA LEU A 215 6.74 15.53 -1.65
C LEU A 215 7.29 16.95 -1.85
N ALA A 216 8.15 17.44 -0.95
CA ALA A 216 8.78 18.75 -1.09
C ALA A 216 9.66 18.83 -2.36
N ILE A 217 10.48 17.81 -2.61
CA ILE A 217 11.30 17.72 -3.82
C ILE A 217 10.39 17.62 -5.06
N PHE A 218 9.32 16.82 -5.00
CA PHE A 218 8.34 16.69 -6.06
C PHE A 218 7.72 18.03 -6.44
N VAL A 219 7.29 18.84 -5.45
CA VAL A 219 6.73 20.18 -5.67
C VAL A 219 7.76 21.11 -6.34
N VAL A 220 9.00 21.10 -5.86
CA VAL A 220 10.08 21.94 -6.42
C VAL A 220 10.36 21.57 -7.89
N ILE A 221 10.34 20.29 -8.24
CA ILE A 221 10.59 19.82 -9.61
C ILE A 221 9.48 20.27 -10.59
N GLN A 222 8.25 20.52 -10.13
CA GLN A 222 7.19 21.00 -11.02
C GLN A 222 7.53 22.38 -11.62
N VAL A 223 8.27 23.25 -10.90
CA VAL A 223 8.63 24.57 -11.41
C VAL A 223 9.48 24.49 -12.70
N PRO A 224 10.65 23.83 -12.72
CA PRO A 224 11.43 23.68 -13.95
C PRO A 224 10.68 22.85 -15.01
N THR A 225 9.79 21.94 -14.61
CA THR A 225 8.96 21.16 -15.55
C THR A 225 7.97 22.06 -16.29
N ALA A 226 7.32 23.02 -15.60
CA ALA A 226 6.39 23.98 -16.21
C ALA A 226 7.10 25.00 -17.09
N LEU A 227 8.36 25.34 -16.78
CA LEU A 227 9.14 26.36 -17.48
C LEU A 227 10.06 25.81 -18.57
N CYS A 228 10.08 24.49 -18.80
CA CYS A 228 10.96 23.90 -19.81
C CYS A 228 10.55 24.31 -21.25
N ASN A 229 11.56 24.49 -22.09
CA ASN A 229 11.38 24.91 -23.50
C ASN A 229 11.84 23.85 -24.50
N SER A 230 12.05 22.62 -24.05
CA SER A 230 12.43 21.51 -24.93
C SER A 230 11.92 20.18 -24.37
N LEU A 231 11.58 19.26 -25.28
CA LEU A 231 11.20 17.90 -24.91
C LEU A 231 12.35 17.19 -24.17
N GLY A 232 13.61 17.44 -24.56
CA GLY A 232 14.79 16.85 -23.92
C GLY A 232 14.95 17.23 -22.45
N ALA A 233 14.46 18.40 -22.02
CA ALA A 233 14.41 18.81 -20.62
C ALA A 233 13.14 18.27 -19.92
N LEU A 234 12.00 18.28 -20.61
CA LEU A 234 10.72 17.82 -20.07
C LEU A 234 10.77 16.35 -19.64
N LEU A 235 11.30 15.47 -20.49
CA LEU A 235 11.27 14.02 -20.28
C LEU A 235 12.04 13.58 -19.02
N PRO A 236 13.29 13.97 -18.77
CA PRO A 236 14.00 13.64 -17.53
C PRO A 236 13.31 14.20 -16.29
N LEU A 237 12.79 15.44 -16.35
CA LEU A 237 12.08 16.05 -15.22
C LEU A 237 10.81 15.28 -14.88
N ARG A 238 10.07 14.82 -15.86
CA ARG A 238 8.89 13.95 -15.66
C ARG A 238 9.26 12.62 -15.02
N PHE A 239 10.34 11.96 -15.48
CA PHE A 239 10.82 10.73 -14.85
C PHE A 239 11.23 10.96 -13.39
N VAL A 240 12.04 11.98 -13.12
CA VAL A 240 12.50 12.29 -11.74
C VAL A 240 11.33 12.66 -10.85
N ALA A 241 10.35 13.43 -11.35
CA ALA A 241 9.14 13.75 -10.60
C ALA A 241 8.37 12.47 -10.20
N GLY A 242 8.13 11.56 -11.15
CA GLY A 242 7.50 10.27 -10.85
C GLY A 242 8.29 9.45 -9.84
N PHE A 243 9.61 9.34 -10.03
CA PHE A 243 10.51 8.59 -9.15
C PHE A 243 10.48 9.11 -7.70
N ILE A 244 10.62 10.42 -7.52
CA ILE A 244 10.64 11.04 -6.19
C ILE A 244 9.27 11.02 -5.53
N GLY A 245 8.18 11.19 -6.29
CA GLY A 245 6.81 11.15 -5.75
C GLY A 245 6.35 9.76 -5.29
N SER A 246 7.01 8.70 -5.71
CA SER A 246 6.54 7.33 -5.61
C SER A 246 6.34 6.71 -4.20
N PRO A 247 7.07 7.09 -3.12
CA PRO A 247 7.02 6.31 -1.87
C PRO A 247 5.63 6.10 -1.30
N CYS A 248 4.77 7.13 -1.33
CA CYS A 248 3.43 7.01 -0.76
C CYS A 248 2.53 6.03 -1.54
N LEU A 249 2.81 5.80 -2.82
CA LEU A 249 2.04 4.93 -3.70
C LEU A 249 2.20 3.45 -3.31
N ALA A 250 3.38 3.08 -2.82
CA ALA A 250 3.67 1.74 -2.36
C ALA A 250 3.45 1.57 -0.84
N THR A 251 3.83 2.57 -0.03
CA THR A 251 3.85 2.43 1.43
C THR A 251 2.65 3.07 2.14
N GLY A 252 1.77 3.77 1.42
CA GLY A 252 0.54 4.34 1.99
C GLY A 252 -0.36 3.28 2.62
N GLY A 253 -0.55 2.14 1.95
CA GLY A 253 -1.26 0.99 2.49
C GLY A 253 -0.61 0.41 3.74
N ALA A 254 0.73 0.38 3.81
CA ALA A 254 1.46 -0.06 4.97
C ALA A 254 1.29 0.90 6.17
N SER A 255 1.27 2.24 5.93
CA SER A 255 0.95 3.23 6.98
C SER A 255 -0.46 3.03 7.55
N ILE A 256 -1.43 2.68 6.71
CA ILE A 256 -2.78 2.33 7.15
C ILE A 256 -2.76 1.03 7.97
N ALA A 257 -1.99 0.02 7.53
CA ALA A 257 -1.87 -1.24 8.24
C ALA A 257 -1.27 -1.10 9.65
N ASP A 258 -0.43 -0.11 9.87
CA ASP A 258 0.14 0.18 11.20
C ASP A 258 -0.91 0.73 12.19
N MET A 259 -1.93 1.43 11.68
CA MET A 259 -2.95 2.08 12.51
C MET A 259 -4.18 1.21 12.77
N TYR A 260 -4.55 0.35 11.80
CA TYR A 260 -5.81 -0.39 11.86
C TYR A 260 -5.61 -1.86 12.17
N ASN A 261 -6.50 -2.41 13.00
CA ASN A 261 -6.57 -3.83 13.25
C ASN A 261 -6.93 -4.60 11.95
N PRO A 262 -6.52 -5.88 11.81
CA PRO A 262 -6.74 -6.66 10.60
C PRO A 262 -8.19 -6.69 10.10
N GLN A 263 -9.19 -6.72 11.01
CA GLN A 263 -10.62 -6.70 10.66
C GLN A 263 -11.04 -5.40 9.96
N LYS A 264 -10.58 -4.23 10.44
CA LYS A 264 -10.98 -2.92 9.92
C LYS A 264 -10.02 -2.36 8.88
N ARG A 265 -8.84 -2.96 8.73
CA ARG A 265 -7.81 -2.54 7.78
C ARG A 265 -8.31 -2.51 6.34
N ALA A 266 -9.11 -3.50 5.93
CA ALA A 266 -9.62 -3.62 4.57
C ALA A 266 -10.46 -2.40 4.13
N TYR A 267 -11.27 -1.84 5.03
CA TYR A 267 -12.07 -0.63 4.75
C TYR A 267 -11.18 0.59 4.51
N ALA A 268 -10.18 0.80 5.37
CA ALA A 268 -9.29 1.95 5.26
C ALA A 268 -8.38 1.87 4.02
N ILE A 269 -7.88 0.66 3.70
CA ILE A 269 -7.15 0.41 2.45
C ILE A 269 -8.06 0.63 1.24
N GLY A 270 -9.36 0.29 1.34
CA GLY A 270 -10.34 0.57 0.30
C GLY A 270 -10.52 2.06 0.03
N ILE A 271 -10.63 2.89 1.06
CA ILE A 271 -10.70 4.36 0.92
C ILE A 271 -9.43 4.91 0.24
N TRP A 272 -8.27 4.44 0.69
CA TRP A 272 -7.00 4.81 0.07
C TRP A 272 -6.92 4.34 -1.40
N GLY A 273 -7.43 3.16 -1.71
CA GLY A 273 -7.53 2.65 -3.08
C GLY A 273 -8.41 3.52 -3.98
N ILE A 274 -9.54 4.06 -3.46
CA ILE A 274 -10.35 5.05 -4.19
C ILE A 274 -9.51 6.29 -4.51
N SER A 275 -8.76 6.82 -3.55
CA SER A 275 -7.95 8.02 -3.81
C SER A 275 -6.86 7.77 -4.87
N ALA A 276 -6.34 6.54 -4.94
CA ALA A 276 -5.41 6.13 -5.98
C ALA A 276 -6.07 6.07 -7.38
N VAL A 277 -7.34 5.67 -7.46
CA VAL A 277 -8.11 5.69 -8.73
C VAL A 277 -8.55 7.11 -9.10
N CYS A 278 -8.87 7.95 -8.11
CA CYS A 278 -9.28 9.35 -8.35
C CYS A 278 -8.20 10.14 -9.11
N GLY A 279 -6.90 9.91 -8.83
CA GLY A 279 -5.81 10.62 -9.50
C GLY A 279 -5.88 10.49 -11.02
N PRO A 280 -5.74 9.27 -11.57
CA PRO A 280 -5.83 9.03 -13.00
C PRO A 280 -7.14 9.48 -13.64
N VAL A 281 -8.26 9.40 -12.93
CA VAL A 281 -9.59 9.72 -13.47
C VAL A 281 -9.88 11.22 -13.49
N LEU A 282 -9.49 11.95 -12.43
CA LEU A 282 -9.72 13.40 -12.34
C LEU A 282 -8.62 14.22 -13.05
N GLY A 283 -7.49 13.58 -13.42
CA GLY A 283 -6.42 14.25 -14.14
C GLY A 283 -6.85 14.83 -15.48
N PRO A 284 -7.45 14.04 -16.39
CA PRO A 284 -7.96 14.55 -17.66
C PRO A 284 -9.01 15.64 -17.48
N LEU A 285 -9.87 15.53 -16.47
CA LEU A 285 -10.88 16.56 -16.16
C LEU A 285 -10.25 17.91 -15.82
N LEU A 286 -9.35 17.93 -14.83
CA LEU A 286 -8.69 19.18 -14.42
C LEU A 286 -7.71 19.68 -15.49
N GLY A 287 -7.01 18.74 -16.14
CA GLY A 287 -6.06 19.02 -17.21
C GLY A 287 -6.74 19.55 -18.47
N GLY A 288 -7.89 18.98 -18.86
CA GLY A 288 -8.64 19.37 -20.03
C GLY A 288 -9.09 20.82 -19.97
N PHE A 289 -9.79 21.19 -18.91
CA PHE A 289 -10.20 22.59 -18.73
C PHE A 289 -9.00 23.55 -18.60
N ALA A 290 -7.90 23.13 -17.99
CA ALA A 290 -6.72 23.96 -17.86
C ALA A 290 -5.98 24.16 -19.18
N ALA A 291 -5.83 23.10 -19.98
CA ALA A 291 -5.16 23.15 -21.26
C ALA A 291 -5.95 23.96 -22.30
N GLU A 292 -7.29 23.83 -22.28
CA GLU A 292 -8.21 24.59 -23.13
C GLU A 292 -8.23 26.09 -22.80
N ALA A 293 -8.25 26.43 -21.50
CA ALA A 293 -8.37 27.81 -21.07
C ALA A 293 -7.07 28.63 -21.29
N GLU A 294 -5.91 28.00 -21.13
CA GLU A 294 -4.62 28.71 -21.12
C GLU A 294 -3.57 28.00 -21.97
N SER A 295 -2.96 26.92 -21.50
CA SER A 295 -1.95 26.14 -22.21
C SER A 295 -1.65 24.82 -21.49
N TRP A 296 -0.96 23.90 -22.16
CA TRP A 296 -0.51 22.64 -21.57
C TRP A 296 0.33 22.84 -20.29
N ARG A 297 1.04 23.96 -20.14
CA ARG A 297 1.85 24.27 -18.96
C ARG A 297 1.02 24.41 -17.69
N TRP A 298 -0.24 24.82 -17.82
CA TRP A 298 -1.15 24.94 -16.69
C TRP A 298 -1.51 23.59 -16.07
N THR A 299 -1.42 22.51 -16.81
CA THR A 299 -1.56 21.15 -16.24
C THR A 299 -0.48 20.91 -15.17
N ILE A 300 0.75 21.42 -15.40
CA ILE A 300 1.87 21.29 -14.44
C ILE A 300 1.73 22.31 -13.29
N TRP A 301 1.25 23.53 -13.56
CA TRP A 301 1.01 24.52 -12.50
C TRP A 301 -0.10 24.06 -11.55
N ILE A 302 -1.19 23.50 -12.02
CA ILE A 302 -2.25 22.92 -11.18
C ILE A 302 -1.69 21.78 -10.32
N LEU A 303 -0.87 20.92 -10.90
CA LEU A 303 -0.19 19.85 -10.16
C LEU A 303 0.70 20.42 -9.04
N LEU A 304 1.46 21.49 -9.31
CA LEU A 304 2.27 22.19 -8.31
C LEU A 304 1.40 22.75 -7.18
N TRP A 305 0.30 23.42 -7.51
CA TRP A 305 -0.56 24.03 -6.50
C TRP A 305 -1.25 22.98 -5.63
N LEU A 306 -1.74 21.90 -6.25
CA LEU A 306 -2.36 20.79 -5.54
C LEU A 306 -1.37 20.09 -4.60
N SER A 307 -0.19 19.72 -5.12
CA SER A 307 0.84 19.02 -4.33
C SER A 307 1.48 19.95 -3.30
N GLY A 308 1.65 21.26 -3.62
CA GLY A 308 2.14 22.27 -2.69
C GLY A 308 1.14 22.54 -1.55
N GLY A 309 -0.16 22.59 -1.86
CA GLY A 309 -1.22 22.68 -0.85
C GLY A 309 -1.26 21.46 0.05
N ALA A 310 -1.15 20.25 -0.54
CA ALA A 310 -1.02 19.01 0.22
C ALA A 310 0.22 19.04 1.13
N LEU A 311 1.38 19.46 0.62
CA LEU A 311 2.61 19.58 1.41
C LEU A 311 2.41 20.54 2.58
N ALA A 312 1.82 21.72 2.35
CA ALA A 312 1.55 22.71 3.40
C ALA A 312 0.68 22.14 4.51
N ILE A 313 -0.35 21.35 4.17
CA ILE A 313 -1.20 20.69 5.17
C ILE A 313 -0.39 19.62 5.92
N LEU A 314 0.29 18.73 5.19
CA LEU A 314 0.93 17.54 5.76
C LEU A 314 2.12 17.87 6.69
N ILE A 315 2.88 18.91 6.40
CA ILE A 315 3.99 19.37 7.26
C ILE A 315 3.53 19.64 8.70
N PHE A 316 2.31 20.19 8.86
CA PHE A 316 1.77 20.55 10.18
C PHE A 316 0.89 19.48 10.81
N THR A 317 0.42 18.51 10.03
CA THR A 317 -0.67 17.64 10.49
C THR A 317 -0.40 16.15 10.37
N LEU A 318 0.54 15.69 9.51
CA LEU A 318 0.85 14.28 9.35
C LEU A 318 1.76 13.79 10.49
N PRO A 319 1.29 12.89 11.38
CA PRO A 319 2.10 12.28 12.41
C PRO A 319 2.90 11.10 11.87
N GLU A 320 3.89 10.65 12.64
CA GLU A 320 4.58 9.38 12.37
C GLU A 320 3.65 8.19 12.63
N THR A 321 3.59 7.27 11.68
CA THR A 321 2.74 6.06 11.77
C THR A 321 3.55 4.78 12.02
N SER A 322 4.87 4.81 11.80
CA SER A 322 5.73 3.65 12.00
C SER A 322 5.94 3.37 13.49
N ALA A 323 5.39 2.27 13.99
CA ALA A 323 5.59 1.80 15.36
C ALA A 323 7.08 1.63 15.71
N ALA A 324 7.87 1.08 14.78
CA ALA A 324 9.31 0.91 14.96
C ALA A 324 10.04 2.25 15.16
N ASN A 325 9.70 3.27 14.35
CA ASN A 325 10.31 4.61 14.49
C ASN A 325 9.92 5.29 15.81
N ILE A 326 8.64 5.18 16.21
CA ILE A 326 8.15 5.76 17.47
C ILE A 326 8.91 5.14 18.65
N LEU A 327 9.07 3.82 18.67
CA LEU A 327 9.82 3.11 19.71
C LEU A 327 11.31 3.50 19.71
N VAL A 328 11.96 3.63 18.55
CA VAL A 328 13.36 4.11 18.47
C VAL A 328 13.50 5.53 19.02
N LYS A 329 12.57 6.42 18.70
CA LYS A 329 12.56 7.78 19.27
C LYS A 329 12.36 7.73 20.78
N ARG A 330 11.48 6.84 21.31
CA ARG A 330 11.29 6.60 22.74
C ARG A 330 12.57 6.07 23.39
N ALA A 331 13.20 5.04 22.81
CA ALA A 331 14.46 4.49 23.33
C ALA A 331 15.56 5.56 23.42
N ARG A 332 15.69 6.45 22.42
CA ARG A 332 16.62 7.57 22.46
C ARG A 332 16.31 8.56 23.59
N ARG A 333 15.02 8.81 23.89
CA ARG A 333 14.62 9.67 25.02
C ARG A 333 14.92 9.00 26.36
N LEU A 334 14.63 7.70 26.49
CA LEU A 334 14.92 6.92 27.70
C LEU A 334 16.42 6.81 27.97
N ARG A 335 17.27 6.55 26.95
CA ARG A 335 18.75 6.57 27.10
C ARG A 335 19.23 7.88 27.68
N LYS A 336 18.70 9.02 27.19
CA LYS A 336 19.06 10.35 27.74
C LYS A 336 18.56 10.59 29.17
N LEU A 337 17.43 10.02 29.55
CA LEU A 337 16.84 10.19 30.86
C LEU A 337 17.52 9.29 31.91
N THR A 338 17.76 8.02 31.57
CA THR A 338 18.28 7.00 32.50
C THR A 338 19.80 6.86 32.49
N GLY A 339 20.48 7.41 31.46
CA GLY A 339 21.91 7.19 31.25
C GLY A 339 22.28 5.76 30.82
N ASN A 340 21.29 4.92 30.46
CA ASN A 340 21.51 3.53 30.04
C ASN A 340 21.58 3.40 28.51
N ASP A 341 22.77 3.34 27.97
CA ASP A 341 23.01 3.20 26.52
C ASP A 341 22.71 1.80 25.97
N LYS A 342 22.47 0.80 26.85
CA LYS A 342 22.13 -0.57 26.46
C LYS A 342 20.68 -0.75 26.03
N LEU A 343 19.80 0.21 26.35
CA LEU A 343 18.40 0.16 25.95
C LEU A 343 18.29 0.14 24.41
N ARG A 344 17.60 -0.84 23.85
CA ARG A 344 17.40 -1.03 22.40
C ARG A 344 15.96 -1.40 22.11
N THR A 345 15.54 -1.16 20.89
CA THR A 345 14.25 -1.64 20.36
C THR A 345 14.47 -2.88 19.49
N GLU A 346 13.43 -3.69 19.31
CA GLU A 346 13.48 -4.87 18.43
C GLU A 346 13.94 -4.48 17.01
N GLY A 347 13.41 -3.38 16.45
CA GLY A 347 13.84 -2.89 15.14
C GLY A 347 15.30 -2.43 15.07
N GLU A 348 15.88 -1.87 16.16
CA GLU A 348 17.32 -1.54 16.20
C GLU A 348 18.17 -2.82 16.23
N ILE A 349 17.71 -3.86 16.92
CA ILE A 349 18.39 -5.15 16.98
C ILE A 349 18.37 -5.83 15.62
N GLU A 350 17.21 -5.91 14.96
CA GLU A 350 17.07 -6.48 13.63
C GLU A 350 17.92 -5.73 12.60
N GLN A 351 17.91 -4.39 12.64
CA GLN A 351 18.70 -3.56 11.73
C GLN A 351 20.20 -3.75 11.93
N ALA A 352 20.65 -3.96 13.17
CA ALA A 352 22.08 -4.19 13.46
C ALA A 352 22.63 -5.50 12.85
N HIS A 353 21.75 -6.47 12.58
CA HIS A 353 22.10 -7.73 11.92
C HIS A 353 22.05 -7.67 10.40
N MET A 354 21.47 -6.61 9.80
CA MET A 354 21.35 -6.48 8.34
C MET A 354 22.58 -5.76 7.75
N THR A 355 23.22 -6.39 6.78
CA THR A 355 24.27 -5.75 5.99
C THR A 355 23.67 -4.89 4.87
N ALA A 356 24.40 -3.88 4.40
CA ALA A 356 23.97 -3.06 3.26
C ALA A 356 23.75 -3.91 1.99
N HIS A 357 24.50 -5.00 1.82
CA HIS A 357 24.32 -5.96 0.73
C HIS A 357 22.98 -6.71 0.84
N GLU A 358 22.61 -7.17 2.03
CA GLU A 358 21.32 -7.84 2.26
C GLU A 358 20.15 -6.90 1.99
N ILE A 359 20.24 -5.65 2.45
CA ILE A 359 19.22 -4.62 2.16
C ILE A 359 19.11 -4.41 0.64
N ALA A 360 20.21 -4.25 -0.08
CA ALA A 360 20.20 -4.10 -1.52
C ALA A 360 19.60 -5.33 -2.23
N MET A 361 19.95 -6.55 -1.81
CA MET A 361 19.38 -7.79 -2.34
C MET A 361 17.88 -7.90 -2.07
N MET A 362 17.43 -7.55 -0.87
CA MET A 362 16.00 -7.53 -0.51
C MET A 362 15.21 -6.52 -1.34
N THR A 363 15.79 -5.39 -1.63
CA THR A 363 15.15 -4.26 -2.30
C THR A 363 15.14 -4.40 -3.81
N LEU A 364 16.30 -4.72 -4.39
CA LEU A 364 16.48 -4.68 -5.85
C LEU A 364 16.30 -6.03 -6.53
N VAL A 365 16.64 -7.13 -5.86
CA VAL A 365 16.65 -8.46 -6.49
C VAL A 365 15.44 -9.30 -6.10
N ARG A 366 15.05 -9.27 -4.84
CA ARG A 366 13.96 -10.11 -4.33
C ARG A 366 12.61 -9.87 -5.01
N PRO A 367 12.16 -8.63 -5.31
CA PRO A 367 10.90 -8.42 -6.03
C PRO A 367 10.86 -9.10 -7.38
N PHE A 368 11.96 -9.06 -8.14
CA PHE A 368 12.06 -9.75 -9.44
C PHE A 368 12.08 -11.27 -9.28
N VAL A 369 12.85 -11.76 -8.33
CA VAL A 369 12.95 -13.21 -8.06
C VAL A 369 11.60 -13.77 -7.67
N LEU A 370 10.87 -13.11 -6.75
CA LEU A 370 9.54 -13.55 -6.34
C LEU A 370 8.55 -13.45 -7.48
N THR A 371 8.52 -12.34 -8.23
CA THR A 371 7.61 -12.19 -9.37
C THR A 371 7.84 -13.25 -10.44
N LEU A 372 9.08 -13.63 -10.74
CA LEU A 372 9.37 -14.57 -11.83
C LEU A 372 9.37 -16.05 -11.39
N LYS A 373 9.69 -16.34 -10.12
CA LYS A 373 9.75 -17.73 -9.63
C LYS A 373 8.45 -18.23 -9.02
N GLU A 374 7.61 -17.32 -8.51
CA GLU A 374 6.34 -17.68 -7.87
C GLU A 374 5.18 -17.55 -8.88
N PRO A 375 4.57 -18.67 -9.33
CA PRO A 375 3.52 -18.63 -10.34
C PRO A 375 2.30 -17.80 -9.93
N ILE A 376 1.93 -17.83 -8.65
CA ILE A 376 0.81 -17.04 -8.11
C ILE A 376 1.10 -15.55 -8.25
N VAL A 377 2.30 -15.14 -7.83
CA VAL A 377 2.73 -13.73 -7.89
C VAL A 377 2.80 -13.26 -9.35
N PHE A 378 3.39 -14.06 -10.23
CA PHE A 378 3.50 -13.74 -11.65
C PHE A 378 2.13 -13.54 -12.32
N LEU A 379 1.22 -14.51 -12.16
CA LEU A 379 -0.10 -14.46 -12.78
C LEU A 379 -0.94 -13.27 -12.26
N LEU A 380 -0.90 -13.02 -10.96
CA LEU A 380 -1.63 -11.90 -10.38
C LEU A 380 -1.01 -10.56 -10.75
N ASN A 381 0.32 -10.47 -10.79
CA ASN A 381 1.01 -9.26 -11.27
C ASN A 381 0.68 -8.98 -12.74
N LEU A 382 0.67 -10.00 -13.60
CA LEU A 382 0.30 -9.86 -15.00
C LEU A 382 -1.16 -9.41 -15.15
N TYR A 383 -2.07 -9.97 -14.34
CA TYR A 383 -3.48 -9.57 -14.37
C TYR A 383 -3.65 -8.10 -13.98
N ILE A 384 -3.10 -7.69 -12.87
CA ILE A 384 -3.18 -6.30 -12.42
C ILE A 384 -2.47 -5.35 -13.40
N ALA A 385 -1.34 -5.77 -13.97
CA ALA A 385 -0.63 -4.99 -14.98
C ALA A 385 -1.48 -4.76 -16.24
N LEU A 386 -2.20 -5.79 -16.72
CA LEU A 386 -3.13 -5.63 -17.83
C LEU A 386 -4.26 -4.65 -17.49
N VAL A 387 -4.90 -4.79 -16.33
CA VAL A 387 -5.96 -3.87 -15.87
C VAL A 387 -5.46 -2.43 -15.84
N TYR A 388 -4.25 -2.23 -15.32
CA TYR A 388 -3.64 -0.90 -15.24
C TYR A 388 -3.25 -0.35 -16.62
N GLY A 389 -2.69 -1.20 -17.47
CA GLY A 389 -2.40 -0.85 -18.86
C GLY A 389 -3.65 -0.42 -19.64
N LEU A 390 -4.80 -1.06 -19.39
CA LEU A 390 -6.09 -0.70 -19.97
C LEU A 390 -6.54 0.71 -19.59
N LEU A 391 -6.37 1.11 -18.33
CA LEU A 391 -6.67 2.47 -17.90
C LEU A 391 -5.88 3.50 -18.70
N TYR A 392 -4.58 3.24 -18.86
CA TYR A 392 -3.69 4.14 -19.62
C TYR A 392 -3.91 4.09 -21.14
N LEU A 393 -4.34 2.96 -21.66
CA LEU A 393 -4.74 2.84 -23.06
C LEU A 393 -5.97 3.70 -23.38
N TRP A 394 -6.89 3.87 -22.43
CA TRP A 394 -8.06 4.71 -22.60
C TRP A 394 -7.75 6.21 -22.65
N PHE A 395 -6.63 6.68 -22.13
CA PHE A 395 -6.21 8.07 -22.35
C PHE A 395 -5.97 8.40 -23.82
N GLU A 396 -5.73 7.39 -24.67
CA GLU A 396 -5.64 7.56 -26.13
C GLU A 396 -6.97 7.21 -26.85
N ALA A 397 -7.84 6.38 -26.24
CA ALA A 397 -9.12 6.00 -26.84
C ALA A 397 -10.20 7.06 -26.62
N PHE A 398 -10.24 7.71 -25.47
CA PHE A 398 -11.26 8.71 -25.12
C PHE A 398 -11.23 9.92 -26.07
N PRO A 399 -10.08 10.52 -26.42
CA PRO A 399 -10.04 11.56 -27.45
C PRO A 399 -10.63 11.12 -28.79
N ILE A 400 -10.35 9.88 -29.26
CA ILE A 400 -10.92 9.36 -30.49
C ILE A 400 -12.45 9.29 -30.40
N VAL A 401 -12.98 8.79 -29.27
CA VAL A 401 -14.43 8.59 -29.09
C VAL A 401 -15.15 9.91 -28.85
N PHE A 402 -14.67 10.73 -27.93
CA PHE A 402 -15.42 11.90 -27.49
C PHE A 402 -15.06 13.17 -28.25
N ILE A 403 -13.79 13.41 -28.57
CA ILE A 403 -13.41 14.59 -29.35
C ILE A 403 -13.66 14.37 -30.84
N GLU A 404 -13.09 13.29 -31.45
CA GLU A 404 -13.17 13.10 -32.89
C GLU A 404 -14.58 12.66 -33.36
N ASN A 405 -15.27 11.74 -32.62
CA ASN A 405 -16.57 11.20 -33.02
C ASN A 405 -17.77 12.01 -32.53
N HIS A 406 -17.69 12.57 -31.32
CA HIS A 406 -18.81 13.30 -30.70
C HIS A 406 -18.62 14.82 -30.63
N GLY A 407 -17.45 15.35 -31.01
CA GLY A 407 -17.17 16.79 -31.08
C GLY A 407 -17.04 17.47 -29.72
N PHE A 408 -16.67 16.74 -28.66
CA PHE A 408 -16.40 17.28 -27.34
C PHE A 408 -15.13 18.14 -27.36
N ASN A 409 -15.07 19.13 -26.48
CA ASN A 409 -13.83 19.82 -26.17
C ASN A 409 -12.98 19.00 -25.16
N GLU A 410 -11.73 19.43 -24.87
CA GLU A 410 -10.82 18.72 -23.97
C GLU A 410 -11.37 18.64 -22.52
N GLY A 411 -12.09 19.66 -22.05
CA GLY A 411 -12.75 19.67 -20.76
C GLY A 411 -13.91 18.68 -20.65
N GLU A 412 -14.77 18.65 -21.71
CA GLU A 412 -15.90 17.71 -21.79
C GLU A 412 -15.43 16.25 -21.92
N GLU A 413 -14.35 16.01 -22.66
CA GLU A 413 -13.71 14.69 -22.73
C GLU A 413 -13.23 14.26 -21.35
N GLY A 414 -12.60 15.16 -20.57
CA GLY A 414 -12.22 14.90 -19.19
C GLY A 414 -13.41 14.55 -18.29
N LEU A 415 -14.60 15.14 -18.50
CA LEU A 415 -15.83 14.77 -17.79
C LEU A 415 -16.30 13.35 -18.10
N ALA A 416 -16.00 12.83 -19.28
CA ALA A 416 -16.37 11.45 -19.65
C ALA A 416 -15.71 10.41 -18.72
N PHE A 417 -14.54 10.69 -18.15
CA PHE A 417 -13.90 9.82 -17.17
C PHE A 417 -14.68 9.71 -15.84
N MET A 418 -15.64 10.59 -15.57
CA MET A 418 -16.49 10.51 -14.38
C MET A 418 -17.31 9.21 -14.32
N GLY A 419 -17.54 8.54 -15.47
CA GLY A 419 -18.13 7.20 -15.47
C GLY A 419 -17.30 6.21 -14.66
N ILE A 420 -15.99 6.19 -14.86
CA ILE A 420 -15.04 5.33 -14.11
C ILE A 420 -15.06 5.68 -12.62
N PHE A 421 -15.09 6.97 -12.28
CA PHE A 421 -15.13 7.42 -10.89
C PHE A 421 -16.38 6.93 -10.15
N ILE A 422 -17.56 7.11 -10.75
CA ILE A 422 -18.84 6.66 -10.18
C ILE A 422 -18.84 5.13 -10.02
N GLY A 423 -18.35 4.40 -11.04
CA GLY A 423 -18.17 2.95 -10.96
C GLY A 423 -17.28 2.51 -9.81
N SER A 424 -16.19 3.23 -9.57
CA SER A 424 -15.25 2.94 -8.47
C SER A 424 -15.87 3.20 -7.09
N LEU A 425 -16.67 4.26 -6.94
CA LEU A 425 -17.41 4.54 -5.69
C LEU A 425 -18.45 3.46 -5.39
N LEU A 426 -19.20 3.04 -6.43
CA LEU A 426 -20.18 1.96 -6.30
C LEU A 426 -19.48 0.64 -5.91
N SER A 427 -18.34 0.39 -6.51
CA SER A 427 -17.50 -0.78 -6.22
C SER A 427 -17.01 -0.79 -4.77
N TYR A 428 -16.61 0.35 -4.24
CA TYR A 428 -16.22 0.46 -2.83
C TYR A 428 -17.39 0.15 -1.90
N ALA A 429 -18.60 0.63 -2.22
CA ALA A 429 -19.79 0.29 -1.45
C ALA A 429 -20.04 -1.24 -1.45
N ILE A 430 -19.96 -1.89 -2.62
CA ILE A 430 -20.07 -3.35 -2.76
C ILE A 430 -18.99 -4.05 -1.93
N PHE A 431 -17.75 -3.58 -1.99
CA PHE A 431 -16.64 -4.13 -1.20
C PHE A 431 -16.85 -3.99 0.31
N CYS A 432 -17.37 -2.84 0.77
CA CYS A 432 -17.73 -2.65 2.19
C CYS A 432 -18.82 -3.62 2.65
N LEU A 433 -19.84 -3.85 1.82
CA LEU A 433 -20.89 -4.85 2.11
C LEU A 433 -20.30 -6.25 2.21
N TYR A 434 -19.41 -6.61 1.29
CA TYR A 434 -18.69 -7.89 1.34
C TYR A 434 -17.86 -8.03 2.62
N CYS A 435 -17.10 -6.99 2.99
CA CYS A 435 -16.32 -7.01 4.23
C CYS A 435 -17.21 -7.17 5.46
N TYR A 436 -18.32 -6.44 5.53
CA TYR A 436 -19.22 -6.46 6.68
C TYR A 436 -19.96 -7.80 6.83
N PHE A 437 -20.59 -8.29 5.75
CA PHE A 437 -21.44 -9.47 5.83
C PHE A 437 -20.66 -10.80 5.79
N TYR A 438 -19.48 -10.81 5.19
CA TYR A 438 -18.70 -12.03 5.00
C TYR A 438 -17.38 -12.01 5.76
N LEU A 439 -16.52 -11.03 5.49
CA LEU A 439 -15.13 -11.05 5.95
C LEU A 439 -15.03 -10.90 7.48
N GLU A 440 -15.77 -9.98 8.09
CA GLU A 440 -15.76 -9.77 9.55
C GLU A 440 -16.21 -11.02 10.30
N LYS A 441 -17.25 -11.70 9.81
CA LYS A 441 -17.72 -12.96 10.41
C LYS A 441 -16.67 -14.07 10.35
N GLN A 442 -15.85 -14.10 9.29
CA GLN A 442 -14.76 -15.06 9.18
C GLN A 442 -13.66 -14.78 10.21
N PHE A 443 -13.32 -13.50 10.45
CA PHE A 443 -12.38 -13.14 11.51
C PHE A 443 -12.86 -13.53 12.91
N GLU A 444 -14.17 -13.47 13.15
CA GLU A 444 -14.77 -13.91 14.42
C GLU A 444 -14.74 -15.44 14.59
N GLN A 445 -14.88 -16.20 13.50
CA GLN A 445 -14.91 -17.66 13.50
C GLN A 445 -13.51 -18.29 13.54
N ASP A 446 -12.57 -17.76 12.74
CA ASP A 446 -11.24 -18.35 12.56
C ASP A 446 -10.18 -17.72 13.49
N GLY A 447 -10.58 -16.79 14.39
CA GLY A 447 -9.66 -15.99 15.18
C GLY A 447 -9.03 -14.88 14.34
N MET A 448 -7.85 -14.40 14.74
CA MET A 448 -7.18 -13.25 14.05
C MET A 448 -6.57 -13.59 12.67
N TYR A 449 -6.65 -14.84 12.22
CA TYR A 449 -6.06 -15.33 10.97
C TYR A 449 -7.14 -15.67 9.94
N ILE A 450 -7.03 -15.07 8.75
CA ILE A 450 -7.88 -15.41 7.61
C ILE A 450 -7.05 -16.16 6.56
N ILE A 451 -7.64 -17.22 6.01
CA ILE A 451 -7.08 -17.92 4.85
C ILE A 451 -7.06 -16.94 3.66
N PRO A 452 -5.90 -16.70 3.00
CA PRO A 452 -5.77 -15.69 1.94
C PRO A 452 -6.82 -15.83 0.82
N GLU A 453 -7.21 -17.04 0.46
CA GLU A 453 -8.20 -17.34 -0.59
C GLU A 453 -9.57 -16.69 -0.31
N LYS A 454 -9.91 -16.42 0.94
CA LYS A 454 -11.15 -15.71 1.33
C LYS A 454 -11.15 -14.23 0.94
N ARG A 455 -10.01 -13.69 0.44
CA ARG A 455 -9.92 -12.32 -0.14
C ARG A 455 -10.33 -12.25 -1.61
N LEU A 456 -10.38 -13.39 -2.32
CA LEU A 456 -10.57 -13.45 -3.77
C LEU A 456 -12.01 -13.31 -4.30
N PRO A 457 -13.09 -13.61 -3.57
CA PRO A 457 -14.45 -13.55 -4.13
C PRO A 457 -14.82 -12.20 -4.78
N PRO A 458 -14.44 -11.01 -4.28
CA PRO A 458 -14.71 -9.77 -4.98
C PRO A 458 -14.07 -9.70 -6.39
N ALA A 459 -12.95 -10.39 -6.60
CA ALA A 459 -12.29 -10.45 -7.91
C ALA A 459 -13.11 -11.21 -8.97
N PHE A 460 -14.06 -12.07 -8.59
CA PHE A 460 -14.93 -12.74 -9.56
C PHE A 460 -15.84 -11.74 -10.26
N LEU A 461 -16.48 -10.86 -9.48
CA LEU A 461 -17.30 -9.80 -10.03
C LEU A 461 -16.42 -8.82 -10.84
N GLY A 462 -15.26 -8.46 -10.31
CA GLY A 462 -14.30 -7.58 -10.99
C GLY A 462 -13.82 -8.16 -12.32
N GLY A 463 -13.50 -9.45 -12.36
CA GLY A 463 -13.03 -10.14 -13.56
C GLY A 463 -14.07 -10.22 -14.68
N ILE A 464 -15.36 -10.28 -14.35
CA ILE A 464 -16.46 -10.27 -15.33
C ILE A 464 -16.77 -8.85 -15.79
N ALA A 465 -16.71 -7.86 -14.89
CA ALA A 465 -17.02 -6.47 -15.20
C ALA A 465 -16.06 -5.86 -16.24
N LEU A 466 -14.78 -6.25 -16.22
CA LEU A 466 -13.78 -5.73 -17.15
C LEU A 466 -14.07 -6.03 -18.63
N PRO A 467 -14.24 -7.30 -19.07
CA PRO A 467 -14.58 -7.57 -20.46
C PRO A 467 -15.90 -6.91 -20.89
N ILE A 468 -16.92 -6.91 -20.01
CA ILE A 468 -18.20 -6.24 -20.29
C ILE A 468 -17.92 -4.77 -20.62
N CYS A 469 -17.15 -4.10 -19.79
CA CYS A 469 -16.77 -2.72 -20.00
C CYS A 469 -16.09 -2.49 -21.35
N ILE A 470 -15.05 -3.29 -21.66
CA ILE A 470 -14.21 -3.10 -22.84
C ILE A 470 -15.02 -3.33 -24.13
N PHE A 471 -15.83 -4.39 -24.20
CA PHE A 471 -16.70 -4.64 -25.34
C PHE A 471 -17.79 -3.58 -25.45
N TRP A 472 -18.43 -3.22 -24.35
CA TRP A 472 -19.46 -2.18 -24.33
C TRP A 472 -18.90 -0.86 -24.86
N PHE A 473 -17.81 -0.35 -24.27
CA PHE A 473 -17.17 0.89 -24.68
C PHE A 473 -16.75 0.84 -26.15
N GLY A 474 -16.05 -0.20 -26.59
CA GLY A 474 -15.52 -0.31 -27.95
C GLY A 474 -16.60 -0.33 -29.03
N TRP A 475 -17.70 -1.06 -28.81
CA TRP A 475 -18.76 -1.21 -29.81
C TRP A 475 -19.83 -0.10 -29.76
N THR A 476 -19.82 0.75 -28.72
CA THR A 476 -20.72 1.90 -28.60
C THR A 476 -20.04 3.24 -28.89
N ALA A 477 -18.80 3.23 -29.34
CA ALA A 477 -17.98 4.43 -29.57
C ALA A 477 -18.35 5.23 -30.84
N SER A 478 -19.31 4.74 -31.66
CA SER A 478 -19.73 5.41 -32.91
C SER A 478 -20.54 6.66 -32.66
N SER A 479 -20.37 7.69 -33.48
CA SER A 479 -21.18 8.94 -33.45
C SER A 479 -22.68 8.73 -33.65
N SER A 480 -23.11 7.56 -34.16
CA SER A 480 -24.52 7.18 -34.28
C SER A 480 -25.17 6.80 -32.92
N ILE A 481 -24.37 6.53 -31.90
CA ILE A 481 -24.81 6.13 -30.57
C ILE A 481 -24.65 7.34 -29.63
N PRO A 482 -25.63 7.63 -28.76
CA PRO A 482 -25.51 8.74 -27.80
C PRO A 482 -24.25 8.61 -26.94
N TRP A 483 -23.53 9.71 -26.74
CA TRP A 483 -22.26 9.80 -26.01
C TRP A 483 -22.32 9.25 -24.58
N ILE A 484 -23.48 9.25 -23.93
CA ILE A 484 -23.66 8.73 -22.58
C ILE A 484 -23.49 7.21 -22.50
N VAL A 485 -23.75 6.48 -23.58
CA VAL A 485 -23.72 5.01 -23.61
C VAL A 485 -22.31 4.44 -23.38
N PRO A 486 -21.25 4.91 -24.07
CA PRO A 486 -19.88 4.49 -23.75
C PRO A 486 -19.42 4.96 -22.37
N ILE A 487 -19.91 6.10 -21.83
CA ILE A 487 -19.61 6.53 -20.46
C ILE A 487 -20.19 5.55 -19.43
N ILE A 488 -21.43 5.09 -19.61
CA ILE A 488 -22.02 4.06 -18.75
C ILE A 488 -21.21 2.76 -18.83
N GLY A 489 -20.79 2.39 -20.04
CA GLY A 489 -19.88 1.25 -20.25
C GLY A 489 -18.59 1.39 -19.45
N SER A 490 -17.98 2.58 -19.43
CA SER A 490 -16.75 2.85 -18.69
C SER A 490 -16.89 2.73 -17.17
N ALA A 491 -18.08 2.90 -16.61
CA ALA A 491 -18.33 2.70 -15.18
C ALA A 491 -18.03 1.26 -14.72
N PHE A 492 -18.29 0.27 -15.57
CA PHE A 492 -17.93 -1.12 -15.27
C PHE A 492 -16.43 -1.34 -15.15
N PHE A 493 -15.60 -0.50 -15.79
CA PHE A 493 -14.15 -0.53 -15.54
C PHE A 493 -13.82 -0.14 -14.10
N GLY A 494 -14.43 0.94 -13.60
CA GLY A 494 -14.23 1.35 -12.20
C GLY A 494 -14.60 0.23 -11.23
N ILE A 495 -15.72 -0.49 -11.50
CA ILE A 495 -16.13 -1.66 -10.70
C ILE A 495 -15.08 -2.76 -10.81
N GLY A 496 -14.69 -3.12 -12.02
CA GLY A 496 -13.76 -4.22 -12.28
C GLY A 496 -12.39 -3.98 -11.69
N ALA A 497 -11.78 -2.86 -12.03
CA ALA A 497 -10.44 -2.50 -11.59
C ALA A 497 -10.35 -2.42 -10.06
N PHE A 498 -11.26 -1.70 -9.40
CA PHE A 498 -11.22 -1.55 -7.95
C PHE A 498 -11.32 -2.90 -7.21
N LEU A 499 -12.30 -3.74 -7.57
CA LEU A 499 -12.49 -5.04 -6.89
C LEU A 499 -11.30 -5.98 -7.11
N LEU A 500 -10.73 -5.98 -8.32
CA LEU A 500 -9.53 -6.78 -8.62
C LEU A 500 -8.32 -6.29 -7.85
N PHE A 501 -8.07 -4.97 -7.83
CA PHE A 501 -6.96 -4.41 -7.06
C PHE A 501 -7.08 -4.75 -5.58
N GLN A 502 -8.26 -4.54 -4.97
CA GLN A 502 -8.46 -4.83 -3.55
C GLN A 502 -8.28 -6.31 -3.24
N ALA A 503 -8.86 -7.19 -4.04
CA ALA A 503 -8.75 -8.63 -3.82
C ALA A 503 -7.30 -9.12 -3.96
N VAL A 504 -6.62 -8.72 -5.04
CA VAL A 504 -5.26 -9.20 -5.36
C VAL A 504 -4.23 -8.66 -4.38
N LEU A 505 -4.25 -7.35 -4.07
CA LEU A 505 -3.26 -6.77 -3.15
C LEU A 505 -3.40 -7.32 -1.73
N ASN A 506 -4.64 -7.50 -1.25
CA ASN A 506 -4.85 -8.13 0.06
C ASN A 506 -4.46 -9.61 0.05
N TYR A 507 -4.78 -10.36 -1.03
CA TYR A 507 -4.37 -11.76 -1.16
C TYR A 507 -2.85 -11.92 -1.16
N LEU A 508 -2.14 -11.12 -1.96
CA LEU A 508 -0.67 -11.16 -2.02
C LEU A 508 -0.02 -10.80 -0.67
N GLY A 509 -0.58 -9.81 0.03
CA GLY A 509 -0.09 -9.41 1.36
C GLY A 509 -0.28 -10.50 2.42
N ASP A 510 -1.42 -11.23 2.38
CA ASP A 510 -1.74 -12.27 3.34
C ASP A 510 -1.07 -13.62 2.98
N ALA A 511 -0.84 -13.91 1.69
CA ALA A 511 -0.20 -15.14 1.23
C ALA A 511 1.33 -15.14 1.39
N TYR A 512 1.95 -13.97 1.43
CA TYR A 512 3.40 -13.81 1.56
C TYR A 512 3.77 -12.80 2.66
N PRO A 513 3.34 -12.99 3.93
CA PRO A 513 3.47 -11.98 4.97
C PRO A 513 4.92 -11.56 5.25
N ARG A 514 5.88 -12.51 5.19
CA ARG A 514 7.32 -12.22 5.36
C ARG A 514 7.93 -11.43 4.20
N TYR A 515 7.33 -11.51 3.02
CA TYR A 515 7.83 -10.93 1.78
C TYR A 515 6.86 -9.92 1.17
N ALA A 516 5.83 -9.52 1.92
CA ALA A 516 4.73 -8.69 1.43
C ALA A 516 5.23 -7.41 0.76
N ALA A 517 6.19 -6.70 1.36
CA ALA A 517 6.78 -5.50 0.79
C ALA A 517 7.42 -5.75 -0.58
N SER A 518 8.21 -6.83 -0.72
CA SER A 518 8.87 -7.19 -1.99
C SER A 518 7.89 -7.63 -3.06
N VAL A 519 6.84 -8.38 -2.69
CA VAL A 519 5.79 -8.84 -3.61
C VAL A 519 4.97 -7.66 -4.10
N LEU A 520 4.57 -6.75 -3.22
CA LEU A 520 3.80 -5.56 -3.57
C LEU A 520 4.62 -4.55 -4.38
N ALA A 521 5.93 -4.40 -4.10
CA ALA A 521 6.81 -3.58 -4.93
C ALA A 521 6.97 -4.17 -6.34
N GLY A 522 7.11 -5.49 -6.46
CA GLY A 522 7.11 -6.18 -7.75
C GLY A 522 5.80 -5.98 -8.52
N ASN A 523 4.66 -6.05 -7.83
CA ASN A 523 3.34 -5.75 -8.42
C ASN A 523 3.26 -4.31 -8.94
N ASP A 524 3.74 -3.34 -8.15
CA ASP A 524 3.74 -1.93 -8.54
C ASP A 524 4.60 -1.67 -9.77
N LEU A 525 5.80 -2.24 -9.82
CA LEU A 525 6.67 -2.14 -10.99
C LEU A 525 6.03 -2.77 -12.23
N PHE A 526 5.46 -3.98 -12.12
CA PHE A 526 4.84 -4.69 -13.26
C PHE A 526 3.68 -3.88 -13.85
N ARG A 527 2.76 -3.40 -13.02
CA ARG A 527 1.63 -2.59 -13.49
C ARG A 527 2.08 -1.26 -14.09
N SER A 528 3.12 -0.64 -13.53
CA SER A 528 3.66 0.61 -14.04
C SER A 528 4.33 0.45 -15.39
N CYS A 529 5.01 -0.67 -15.64
CA CYS A 529 5.57 -0.99 -16.96
C CYS A 529 4.47 -1.09 -18.04
N PHE A 530 3.33 -1.73 -17.73
CA PHE A 530 2.20 -1.80 -18.65
C PHE A 530 1.53 -0.43 -18.83
N GLY A 531 1.30 0.30 -17.74
CA GLY A 531 0.77 1.67 -17.78
C GLY A 531 1.65 2.64 -18.56
N ALA A 532 2.97 2.46 -18.51
CA ALA A 532 3.94 3.24 -19.29
C ALA A 532 3.96 2.84 -20.77
N GLY A 533 3.87 1.54 -21.07
CA GLY A 533 4.02 1.01 -22.43
C GLY A 533 2.76 1.12 -23.27
N PHE A 534 1.58 0.91 -22.70
CA PHE A 534 0.33 0.82 -23.46
C PHE A 534 -0.04 2.10 -24.22
N PRO A 535 0.10 3.32 -23.66
CA PRO A 535 -0.19 4.54 -24.40
C PRO A 535 0.64 4.71 -25.67
N LEU A 536 1.88 4.19 -25.71
CA LEU A 536 2.78 4.38 -26.84
C LEU A 536 2.30 3.71 -28.14
N PHE A 537 1.55 2.61 -28.04
CA PHE A 537 1.00 1.91 -29.21
C PHE A 537 -0.52 2.02 -29.34
N ALA A 538 -1.20 2.58 -28.33
CA ALA A 538 -2.65 2.63 -28.26
C ALA A 538 -3.29 3.32 -29.47
N SER A 539 -2.86 4.54 -29.79
CA SER A 539 -3.37 5.31 -30.93
C SER A 539 -3.16 4.57 -32.24
N ALA A 540 -1.96 4.00 -32.46
CA ALA A 540 -1.66 3.20 -33.65
C ALA A 540 -2.52 1.92 -33.72
N MET A 541 -2.72 1.24 -32.57
CA MET A 541 -3.56 0.05 -32.49
C MET A 541 -5.01 0.38 -32.89
N PHE A 542 -5.60 1.40 -32.29
CA PHE A 542 -6.99 1.76 -32.57
C PHE A 542 -7.19 2.21 -34.00
N ARG A 543 -6.34 3.09 -34.55
CA ARG A 543 -6.47 3.60 -35.90
C ARG A 543 -6.23 2.52 -36.95
N ASN A 544 -5.29 1.60 -36.75
CA ASN A 544 -4.98 0.53 -37.72
C ASN A 544 -6.01 -0.61 -37.69
N LEU A 545 -6.53 -0.98 -36.52
CA LEU A 545 -7.56 -2.02 -36.40
C LEU A 545 -8.96 -1.48 -36.77
N GLY A 546 -9.23 -0.21 -36.49
CA GLY A 546 -10.45 0.48 -36.86
C GLY A 546 -11.73 -0.13 -36.29
N GLY A 547 -12.76 -0.22 -37.16
CA GLY A 547 -14.10 -0.67 -36.84
C GLY A 547 -15.03 0.47 -36.44
N PRO A 548 -16.28 0.19 -35.99
CA PRO A 548 -17.23 1.21 -35.58
C PRO A 548 -16.63 2.14 -34.52
N GLY A 549 -16.72 3.46 -34.74
CA GLY A 549 -16.14 4.47 -33.85
C GLY A 549 -14.61 4.51 -33.77
N GLY A 550 -13.89 3.79 -34.67
CA GLY A 550 -12.42 3.79 -34.72
C GLY A 550 -11.72 2.98 -33.62
N VAL A 551 -12.44 2.45 -32.63
CA VAL A 551 -11.85 1.76 -31.45
C VAL A 551 -12.39 0.33 -31.25
N ALA A 552 -13.39 -0.13 -32.01
CA ALA A 552 -14.12 -1.37 -31.74
C ALA A 552 -13.23 -2.61 -31.77
N TRP A 553 -12.44 -2.80 -32.84
CA TRP A 553 -11.59 -3.99 -32.97
C TRP A 553 -10.38 -3.97 -32.03
N GLY A 554 -9.80 -2.78 -31.76
CA GLY A 554 -8.76 -2.61 -30.77
C GLY A 554 -9.26 -2.98 -29.37
N SER A 555 -10.45 -2.51 -29.00
CA SER A 555 -11.13 -2.90 -27.75
C SER A 555 -11.44 -4.39 -27.71
N THR A 556 -11.88 -4.99 -28.82
CA THR A 556 -12.15 -6.42 -28.91
C THR A 556 -10.90 -7.26 -28.62
N LEU A 557 -9.76 -6.90 -29.21
CA LEU A 557 -8.49 -7.58 -28.96
C LEU A 557 -8.15 -7.62 -27.47
N VAL A 558 -8.23 -6.48 -26.83
CA VAL A 558 -7.89 -6.36 -25.39
C VAL A 558 -8.97 -6.98 -24.50
N GLY A 559 -10.24 -6.90 -24.92
CA GLY A 559 -11.36 -7.55 -24.24
C GLY A 559 -11.22 -9.07 -24.23
N LEU A 560 -10.77 -9.68 -25.34
CA LEU A 560 -10.49 -11.12 -25.39
C LEU A 560 -9.36 -11.53 -24.42
N LEU A 561 -8.30 -10.71 -24.30
CA LEU A 561 -7.27 -10.94 -23.30
C LEU A 561 -7.85 -10.90 -21.87
N ALA A 562 -8.73 -9.94 -21.57
CA ALA A 562 -9.40 -9.86 -20.28
C ALA A 562 -10.29 -11.08 -20.01
N VAL A 563 -11.00 -11.61 -21.05
CA VAL A 563 -11.80 -12.84 -20.93
C VAL A 563 -10.93 -14.04 -20.56
N VAL A 564 -9.77 -14.20 -21.21
CA VAL A 564 -8.83 -15.30 -20.90
C VAL A 564 -8.35 -15.25 -19.45
N MET A 565 -8.34 -14.06 -18.85
CA MET A 565 -7.87 -13.88 -17.46
C MET A 565 -8.98 -14.07 -16.39
N ILE A 566 -10.27 -14.11 -16.76
CA ILE A 566 -11.38 -14.32 -15.81
C ILE A 566 -11.18 -15.56 -14.92
N PRO A 567 -10.71 -16.72 -15.42
CA PRO A 567 -10.55 -17.92 -14.61
C PRO A 567 -9.48 -17.81 -13.50
N ILE A 568 -8.53 -16.87 -13.60
CA ILE A 568 -7.39 -16.79 -12.68
C ILE A 568 -7.82 -16.67 -11.21
N PRO A 569 -8.67 -15.69 -10.81
CA PRO A 569 -9.12 -15.59 -9.42
C PRO A 569 -9.88 -16.82 -8.94
N TRP A 570 -10.67 -17.45 -9.81
CA TRP A 570 -11.43 -18.64 -9.47
C TRP A 570 -10.53 -19.87 -9.25
N VAL A 571 -9.54 -20.07 -10.11
CA VAL A 571 -8.54 -21.14 -9.97
C VAL A 571 -7.75 -20.95 -8.67
N LEU A 572 -7.33 -19.73 -8.36
CA LEU A 572 -6.63 -19.44 -7.12
C LEU A 572 -7.52 -19.62 -5.89
N TRP A 573 -8.79 -19.24 -5.97
CA TRP A 573 -9.73 -19.46 -4.87
C TRP A 573 -9.92 -20.95 -4.57
N LYS A 574 -9.97 -21.80 -5.60
CA LYS A 574 -10.20 -23.24 -5.45
C LYS A 574 -8.93 -24.03 -5.13
N TYR A 575 -7.82 -23.68 -5.75
CA TYR A 575 -6.57 -24.44 -5.69
C TYR A 575 -5.41 -23.66 -5.04
N GLY A 576 -5.63 -22.43 -4.59
CA GLY A 576 -4.59 -21.55 -4.06
C GLY A 576 -3.81 -22.16 -2.91
N ALA A 577 -4.48 -22.80 -1.95
CA ALA A 577 -3.83 -23.48 -0.85
C ALA A 577 -2.86 -24.59 -1.32
N ARG A 578 -3.23 -25.38 -2.34
CA ARG A 578 -2.34 -26.41 -2.91
C ARG A 578 -1.16 -25.81 -3.65
N ILE A 579 -1.39 -24.71 -4.38
CA ILE A 579 -0.32 -24.04 -5.13
C ILE A 579 0.66 -23.36 -4.15
N ARG A 580 0.18 -22.76 -3.04
CA ARG A 580 1.02 -22.20 -1.98
C ARG A 580 1.91 -23.26 -1.32
N GLN A 581 1.41 -24.48 -1.09
CA GLN A 581 2.21 -25.57 -0.53
C GLN A 581 3.39 -25.99 -1.44
N LEU A 582 3.34 -25.68 -2.74
CA LEU A 582 4.46 -25.91 -3.67
C LEU A 582 5.45 -24.75 -3.67
N SER A 583 5.08 -23.62 -3.10
CA SER A 583 5.95 -22.45 -2.99
C SER A 583 6.94 -22.60 -1.83
N LYS A 584 8.15 -22.06 -2.03
CA LYS A 584 9.18 -21.97 -0.97
C LYS A 584 9.07 -20.69 -0.15
N TYR A 585 8.22 -19.75 -0.58
CA TYR A 585 8.14 -18.38 -0.04
C TYR A 585 6.75 -18.05 0.53
N ALA A 586 5.71 -18.82 0.19
CA ALA A 586 4.37 -18.66 0.74
C ALA A 586 4.25 -19.33 2.12
N ASP A 587 3.50 -18.71 3.02
CA ASP A 587 3.15 -19.28 4.33
C ASP A 587 1.83 -20.06 4.26
#